data_40042b4c97e9ab3cc9168d9eec4fc93d
#
_entry.id   40042b4c97e9ab3cc9168d9eec4fc93d
#
_cell.length_a   1.000
_cell.length_b   1.000
_cell.length_c   1.000
_cell.angle_alpha   90.00
_cell.angle_beta   90.00
_cell.angle_gamma   90.00
#
_symmetry.space_group_name_H-M   'P 1'
#
loop_
_entity.id
_entity.type
_entity.pdbx_description
1 polymer ?
#
loop_
_entity_poly.entity_id
_entity_poly.type
_entity_poly.pdbx_seq_one_letter_code
_entity_poly.pdbx_strand_id
1 'polypeptide(L)'
;KSGQVVVLNPQTGALIALANYPTFDPNNYSEIYEKWQEGIHAGEYKNKIGPAVFINRAFVDMYEPGSVFKVITMAAGIDSGEITPFSINCEREATIYIDGYPVQNSTLQAYGCITMTRALEVSSNLTTLTVAQKLGRTLFYQYIRSFGFGENNTVEVDNGSTGWVAPPQKWADIDLAAAAFGQGFGATPLQVATAVGVIANEGVLMRTHLISSFSDKQTKKTTIIQPEEVRRVVKKESADQVKGMMVSTA
;
A
#
# COMPACT_ATOMS: atom_id res chain seq x y z
N LYS A 1 -5.62 -1.70 -21.68
CA LYS A 1 -5.98 -1.30 -20.33
C LYS A 1 -5.83 -2.54 -19.43
N SER A 2 -5.35 -2.36 -18.20
CA SER A 2 -5.22 -3.42 -17.20
C SER A 2 -5.69 -2.87 -15.84
N GLY A 3 -6.03 -3.77 -14.91
CA GLY A 3 -6.42 -3.39 -13.57
C GLY A 3 -6.38 -4.58 -12.61
N GLN A 4 -6.29 -4.28 -11.32
CA GLN A 4 -6.34 -5.26 -10.25
C GLN A 4 -7.33 -4.79 -9.18
N VAL A 5 -7.98 -5.76 -8.52
CA VAL A 5 -8.82 -5.52 -7.34
C VAL A 5 -8.40 -6.49 -6.25
N VAL A 6 -8.16 -5.95 -5.06
CA VAL A 6 -7.87 -6.72 -3.84
C VAL A 6 -8.94 -6.39 -2.82
N VAL A 7 -9.63 -7.40 -2.31
CA VAL A 7 -10.59 -7.26 -1.21
C VAL A 7 -10.15 -8.19 -0.08
N LEU A 8 -9.91 -7.65 1.10
CA LEU A 8 -9.51 -8.41 2.27
C LEU A 8 -10.39 -8.10 3.49
N ASN A 9 -10.48 -9.06 4.40
CA ASN A 9 -11.03 -8.85 5.72
C ASN A 9 -9.88 -8.38 6.65
N PRO A 10 -9.90 -7.14 7.15
CA PRO A 10 -8.80 -6.62 7.94
C PRO A 10 -8.65 -7.28 9.32
N GLN A 11 -9.74 -7.85 9.90
CA GLN A 11 -9.69 -8.53 11.19
C GLN A 11 -9.08 -9.92 11.11
N THR A 12 -9.18 -10.58 9.97
CA THR A 12 -8.69 -11.97 9.83
C THR A 12 -7.50 -12.12 8.89
N GLY A 13 -7.24 -11.13 8.02
CA GLY A 13 -6.27 -11.24 6.94
C GLY A 13 -6.76 -12.05 5.74
N ALA A 14 -7.99 -12.61 5.78
CA ALA A 14 -8.54 -13.40 4.69
C ALA A 14 -8.71 -12.57 3.42
N LEU A 15 -8.17 -13.06 2.29
CA LEU A 15 -8.36 -12.48 0.97
C LEU A 15 -9.71 -12.93 0.42
N ILE A 16 -10.68 -12.02 0.41
CA ILE A 16 -12.07 -12.29 -0.02
C ILE A 16 -12.16 -12.33 -1.53
N ALA A 17 -11.44 -11.45 -2.22
CA ALA A 17 -11.39 -11.43 -3.68
C ALA A 17 -10.05 -10.87 -4.18
N LEU A 18 -9.57 -11.47 -5.26
CA LEU A 18 -8.41 -11.04 -6.04
C LEU A 18 -8.80 -11.13 -7.51
N ALA A 19 -8.91 -10.02 -8.18
CA ALA A 19 -9.26 -9.96 -9.59
C ALA A 19 -8.20 -9.22 -10.38
N ASN A 20 -7.86 -9.77 -11.54
CA ASN A 20 -6.93 -9.15 -12.50
C ASN A 20 -7.62 -9.03 -13.85
N TYR A 21 -7.38 -7.91 -14.53
CA TYR A 21 -7.77 -7.73 -15.92
C TYR A 21 -6.55 -7.32 -16.74
N PRO A 22 -6.28 -7.91 -17.92
CA PRO A 22 -7.02 -9.03 -18.51
C PRO A 22 -6.93 -10.32 -17.70
N THR A 23 -7.91 -11.19 -17.86
CA THR A 23 -8.01 -12.50 -17.20
C THR A 23 -7.93 -13.63 -18.24
N PHE A 24 -7.94 -14.87 -17.78
CA PHE A 24 -7.95 -16.07 -18.63
C PHE A 24 -9.00 -17.07 -18.10
N ASP A 25 -9.40 -18.00 -18.97
CA ASP A 25 -10.21 -19.15 -18.59
C ASP A 25 -9.31 -20.28 -18.08
N PRO A 26 -9.37 -20.65 -16.78
CA PRO A 26 -8.52 -21.71 -16.24
C PRO A 26 -8.85 -23.11 -16.81
N ASN A 27 -10.04 -23.31 -17.40
CA ASN A 27 -10.39 -24.56 -18.07
C ASN A 27 -9.78 -24.67 -19.48
N ASN A 28 -9.33 -23.55 -20.05
CA ASN A 28 -8.76 -23.48 -21.40
C ASN A 28 -7.50 -22.59 -21.42
N TYR A 29 -6.61 -22.82 -20.47
CA TYR A 29 -5.41 -21.98 -20.31
C TYR A 29 -4.42 -22.09 -21.50
N SER A 30 -4.40 -23.21 -22.23
CA SER A 30 -3.52 -23.44 -23.39
C SER A 30 -3.82 -22.47 -24.55
N GLU A 31 -5.10 -22.06 -24.69
CA GLU A 31 -5.53 -21.12 -25.73
C GLU A 31 -4.74 -19.78 -25.69
N ILE A 32 -4.32 -19.35 -24.51
CA ILE A 32 -3.51 -18.15 -24.33
C ILE A 32 -2.14 -18.30 -25.00
N TYR A 33 -1.49 -19.45 -24.86
CA TYR A 33 -0.19 -19.72 -25.49
C TYR A 33 -0.32 -19.83 -27.02
N GLU A 34 -1.36 -20.51 -27.48
CA GLU A 34 -1.64 -20.67 -28.91
C GLU A 34 -1.87 -19.31 -29.58
N LYS A 35 -2.79 -18.53 -29.07
CA LYS A 35 -3.07 -17.16 -29.55
C LYS A 35 -1.87 -16.22 -29.46
N TRP A 36 -1.06 -16.37 -28.42
CA TRP A 36 0.14 -15.55 -28.24
C TRP A 36 1.21 -15.93 -29.28
N GLN A 37 1.41 -17.22 -29.52
CA GLN A 37 2.35 -17.69 -30.54
C GLN A 37 1.91 -17.30 -31.96
N GLU A 38 0.64 -17.46 -32.28
CA GLU A 38 0.08 -16.98 -33.55
C GLU A 38 0.32 -15.47 -33.75
N GLY A 39 0.12 -14.68 -32.71
CA GLY A 39 0.35 -13.25 -32.71
C GLY A 39 1.82 -12.88 -32.91
N ILE A 40 2.75 -13.64 -32.35
CA ILE A 40 4.20 -13.48 -32.57
C ILE A 40 4.52 -13.69 -34.02
N HIS A 41 4.05 -14.77 -34.62
CA HIS A 41 4.28 -15.11 -36.02
C HIS A 41 3.67 -14.08 -36.99
N ALA A 42 2.55 -13.45 -36.58
CA ALA A 42 1.91 -12.37 -37.33
C ALA A 42 2.54 -10.97 -37.14
N GLY A 43 3.56 -10.84 -36.28
CA GLY A 43 4.19 -9.55 -35.98
C GLY A 43 3.33 -8.61 -35.10
N GLU A 44 2.25 -9.11 -34.50
CA GLU A 44 1.28 -8.32 -33.73
C GLU A 44 1.61 -8.30 -32.24
N TYR A 45 2.80 -7.85 -31.85
CA TYR A 45 3.26 -7.87 -30.45
C TYR A 45 2.51 -6.93 -29.49
N LYS A 46 1.88 -5.88 -30.00
CA LYS A 46 1.50 -4.74 -29.14
C LYS A 46 0.15 -4.84 -28.45
N ASN A 47 -0.73 -5.77 -28.83
CA ASN A 47 -2.12 -5.78 -28.33
C ASN A 47 -2.65 -7.13 -27.87
N LYS A 48 -1.83 -8.17 -27.78
CA LYS A 48 -2.32 -9.52 -27.41
C LYS A 48 -1.99 -9.88 -25.98
N ILE A 49 -2.98 -10.48 -25.34
CA ILE A 49 -2.87 -11.11 -24.04
C ILE A 49 -1.91 -12.30 -24.17
N GLY A 50 -0.77 -12.23 -23.48
CA GLY A 50 0.23 -13.30 -23.45
C GLY A 50 0.27 -14.01 -22.10
N PRO A 51 1.24 -14.93 -21.89
CA PRO A 51 1.38 -15.71 -20.67
C PRO A 51 1.45 -14.89 -19.37
N ALA A 52 1.77 -13.60 -19.44
CA ALA A 52 1.74 -12.68 -18.30
C ALA A 52 0.35 -12.57 -17.64
N VAL A 53 -0.72 -12.98 -18.32
CA VAL A 53 -2.08 -13.03 -17.75
C VAL A 53 -2.22 -14.07 -16.62
N PHE A 54 -1.33 -15.08 -16.57
CA PHE A 54 -1.30 -16.09 -15.51
C PHE A 54 -0.71 -15.57 -14.21
N ILE A 55 -0.01 -14.42 -14.26
CA ILE A 55 0.59 -13.81 -13.09
C ILE A 55 -0.48 -13.01 -12.35
N ASN A 56 -0.66 -13.31 -11.06
CA ASN A 56 -1.50 -12.46 -10.23
C ASN A 56 -0.72 -11.18 -9.85
N ARG A 57 -1.02 -10.11 -10.56
CA ARG A 57 -0.33 -8.82 -10.46
C ARG A 57 -0.49 -8.15 -9.10
N ALA A 58 -1.54 -8.50 -8.35
CA ALA A 58 -1.73 -7.97 -7.00
C ALA A 58 -0.60 -8.36 -6.03
N PHE A 59 0.11 -9.46 -6.31
CA PHE A 59 1.25 -9.94 -5.52
C PHE A 59 2.61 -9.53 -6.10
N VAL A 60 2.68 -9.19 -7.38
CA VAL A 60 3.95 -9.09 -8.11
C VAL A 60 4.23 -7.68 -8.61
N ASP A 61 3.23 -7.00 -9.17
CA ASP A 61 3.42 -5.67 -9.74
C ASP A 61 3.70 -4.66 -8.63
N MET A 62 4.77 -3.91 -8.79
CA MET A 62 5.14 -2.82 -7.90
C MET A 62 4.77 -1.48 -8.51
N TYR A 63 4.26 -0.59 -7.70
CA TYR A 63 4.01 0.80 -8.07
C TYR A 63 4.25 1.73 -6.87
N GLU A 64 4.39 3.00 -7.11
CA GLU A 64 4.42 4.00 -6.05
C GLU A 64 2.99 4.24 -5.54
N PRO A 65 2.68 3.98 -4.25
CA PRO A 65 1.31 4.09 -3.74
C PRO A 65 0.69 5.49 -3.89
N GLY A 66 1.54 6.52 -3.93
CA GLY A 66 1.08 7.89 -4.02
C GLY A 66 0.25 8.32 -2.79
N SER A 67 -0.72 9.20 -3.00
CA SER A 67 -1.48 9.85 -1.91
C SER A 67 -2.24 8.90 -0.99
N VAL A 68 -2.52 7.66 -1.38
CA VAL A 68 -3.10 6.65 -0.48
C VAL A 68 -2.19 6.40 0.73
N PHE A 69 -0.88 6.52 0.54
CA PHE A 69 0.12 6.33 1.57
C PHE A 69 0.09 7.41 2.68
N LYS A 70 -0.46 8.59 2.42
CA LYS A 70 -0.55 9.68 3.42
C LYS A 70 -1.30 9.26 4.70
N VAL A 71 -2.22 8.31 4.59
CA VAL A 71 -2.89 7.69 5.74
C VAL A 71 -1.87 7.05 6.69
N ILE A 72 -0.86 6.38 6.13
CA ILE A 72 0.21 5.73 6.89
C ILE A 72 1.12 6.78 7.54
N THR A 73 1.46 7.85 6.82
CA THR A 73 2.27 8.95 7.34
C THR A 73 1.57 9.66 8.50
N MET A 74 0.26 9.92 8.38
CA MET A 74 -0.54 10.50 9.46
C MET A 74 -0.61 9.56 10.66
N ALA A 75 -0.80 8.25 10.42
CA ALA A 75 -0.82 7.25 11.48
C ALA A 75 0.50 7.20 12.26
N ALA A 76 1.63 7.22 11.56
CA ALA A 76 2.95 7.27 12.16
C ALA A 76 3.16 8.53 13.02
N GLY A 77 2.76 9.69 12.49
CA GLY A 77 2.87 10.97 13.21
C GLY A 77 1.99 11.04 14.45
N ILE A 78 0.78 10.48 14.41
CA ILE A 78 -0.12 10.43 15.57
C ILE A 78 0.39 9.42 16.61
N ASP A 79 0.80 8.24 16.17
CA ASP A 79 1.24 7.17 17.07
C ASP A 79 2.54 7.49 17.82
N SER A 80 3.45 8.23 17.16
CA SER A 80 4.67 8.75 17.79
C SER A 80 4.41 9.93 18.74
N GLY A 81 3.24 10.56 18.69
CA GLY A 81 2.91 11.75 19.47
C GLY A 81 3.39 13.08 18.87
N GLU A 82 3.96 13.07 17.67
CA GLU A 82 4.44 14.29 16.98
C GLU A 82 3.31 15.20 16.49
N ILE A 83 2.15 14.64 16.23
CA ILE A 83 0.97 15.37 15.79
C ILE A 83 -0.30 14.79 16.42
N THR A 84 -1.38 15.56 16.33
CA THR A 84 -2.76 15.15 16.58
C THR A 84 -3.60 15.50 15.34
N PRO A 85 -4.82 14.98 15.18
CA PRO A 85 -5.72 15.38 14.10
C PRO A 85 -5.98 16.89 14.02
N PHE A 86 -5.84 17.60 15.14
CA PHE A 86 -6.08 19.03 15.29
C PHE A 86 -4.80 19.88 15.23
N SER A 87 -3.62 19.28 15.20
CA SER A 87 -2.36 20.01 15.00
C SER A 87 -2.40 20.80 13.72
N ILE A 88 -1.95 22.07 13.78
CA ILE A 88 -1.97 22.98 12.63
C ILE A 88 -0.59 23.01 11.97
N ASN A 89 -0.57 22.94 10.64
CA ASN A 89 0.57 23.28 9.81
C ASN A 89 0.21 24.43 8.88
N CYS A 90 1.17 25.33 8.65
CA CYS A 90 0.98 26.49 7.79
C CYS A 90 1.84 26.39 6.54
N GLU A 91 1.21 26.16 5.40
CA GLU A 91 1.83 26.21 4.08
C GLU A 91 1.86 27.67 3.61
N ARG A 92 3.05 28.24 3.50
CA ARG A 92 3.23 29.65 3.10
C ARG A 92 3.44 29.79 1.60
N GLU A 93 4.04 28.77 0.99
CA GLU A 93 4.41 28.75 -0.42
C GLU A 93 3.78 27.53 -1.10
N ALA A 94 3.41 27.68 -2.37
CA ALA A 94 2.85 26.59 -3.17
C ALA A 94 3.90 25.53 -3.54
N THR A 95 5.17 25.94 -3.59
CA THR A 95 6.31 25.08 -3.92
C THR A 95 7.45 25.38 -2.95
N ILE A 96 8.03 24.34 -2.38
CA ILE A 96 9.26 24.41 -1.60
C ILE A 96 10.34 23.60 -2.32
N TYR A 97 11.61 23.90 -2.07
CA TYR A 97 12.72 23.18 -2.69
C TYR A 97 13.48 22.39 -1.62
N ILE A 98 13.67 21.09 -1.90
CA ILE A 98 14.43 20.17 -1.04
C ILE A 98 15.52 19.55 -1.92
N ASP A 99 16.77 19.65 -1.51
CA ASP A 99 17.94 19.20 -2.31
C ASP A 99 17.90 19.74 -3.76
N GLY A 100 17.32 20.93 -3.97
CA GLY A 100 17.16 21.54 -5.30
C GLY A 100 15.96 21.04 -6.11
N TYR A 101 15.19 20.09 -5.60
CA TYR A 101 13.99 19.56 -6.27
C TYR A 101 12.72 20.22 -5.76
N PRO A 102 11.76 20.56 -6.65
CA PRO A 102 10.50 21.16 -6.24
C PRO A 102 9.58 20.12 -5.60
N VAL A 103 9.05 20.43 -4.44
CA VAL A 103 7.97 19.70 -3.76
C VAL A 103 6.75 20.60 -3.66
N GLN A 104 5.60 20.14 -4.13
CA GLN A 104 4.40 20.94 -4.25
C GLN A 104 3.13 20.09 -4.12
N ASN A 105 2.00 20.74 -3.82
CA ASN A 105 0.70 20.10 -3.88
C ASN A 105 0.27 19.86 -5.34
N SER A 106 -0.53 18.82 -5.59
CA SER A 106 -1.04 18.50 -6.94
C SER A 106 -1.88 19.62 -7.55
N THR A 107 -2.47 20.48 -6.71
CA THR A 107 -3.26 21.66 -7.11
C THR A 107 -2.38 22.87 -7.44
N LEU A 108 -1.05 22.79 -7.22
CA LEU A 108 -0.11 23.89 -7.35
C LEU A 108 -0.45 25.10 -6.45
N GLN A 109 -1.08 24.85 -5.30
CA GLN A 109 -1.51 25.87 -4.35
C GLN A 109 -1.02 25.54 -2.93
N ALA A 110 -0.76 26.57 -2.14
CA ALA A 110 -0.60 26.47 -0.69
C ALA A 110 -1.99 26.55 -0.04
N TYR A 111 -2.24 25.71 0.95
CA TYR A 111 -3.54 25.70 1.65
C TYR A 111 -3.57 26.62 2.88
N GLY A 112 -2.51 27.37 3.14
CA GLY A 112 -2.40 28.22 4.34
C GLY A 112 -2.28 27.39 5.62
N CYS A 113 -2.85 27.88 6.71
CA CYS A 113 -2.82 27.17 7.99
C CYS A 113 -4.01 26.21 8.09
N ILE A 114 -3.73 24.91 8.06
CA ILE A 114 -4.72 23.83 8.07
C ILE A 114 -4.42 22.81 9.16
N THR A 115 -5.45 22.13 9.65
CA THR A 115 -5.29 20.99 10.57
C THR A 115 -4.77 19.77 9.82
N MET A 116 -4.23 18.78 10.56
CA MET A 116 -3.81 17.50 9.97
C MET A 116 -4.99 16.76 9.32
N THR A 117 -6.19 16.84 9.91
CA THR A 117 -7.41 16.31 9.28
C THR A 117 -7.66 16.99 7.93
N ARG A 118 -7.64 18.33 7.90
CA ARG A 118 -7.84 19.05 6.64
C ARG A 118 -6.74 18.78 5.61
N ALA A 119 -5.51 18.59 6.06
CA ALA A 119 -4.39 18.23 5.18
C ALA A 119 -4.61 16.87 4.50
N LEU A 120 -5.20 15.89 5.20
CA LEU A 120 -5.56 14.60 4.63
C LEU A 120 -6.72 14.75 3.62
N GLU A 121 -7.77 15.51 3.96
CA GLU A 121 -8.93 15.81 3.10
C GLU A 121 -8.52 16.42 1.75
N VAL A 122 -7.63 17.42 1.78
CA VAL A 122 -7.14 18.09 0.56
C VAL A 122 -5.93 17.39 -0.06
N SER A 123 -5.51 16.28 0.53
CA SER A 123 -4.34 15.51 0.09
C SER A 123 -3.07 16.36 -0.03
N SER A 124 -2.77 17.18 1.00
CA SER A 124 -1.58 18.04 1.01
C SER A 124 -0.28 17.24 1.05
N ASN A 125 0.60 17.44 0.07
CA ASN A 125 1.96 16.92 0.06
C ASN A 125 2.85 17.69 1.05
N LEU A 126 2.73 19.00 1.12
CA LEU A 126 3.58 19.87 1.95
C LEU A 126 3.36 19.60 3.44
N THR A 127 2.11 19.46 3.87
CA THR A 127 1.82 19.14 5.27
C THR A 127 2.23 17.70 5.61
N THR A 128 2.02 16.73 4.71
CA THR A 128 2.44 15.34 4.95
C THR A 128 3.98 15.24 5.04
N LEU A 129 4.70 15.97 4.21
CA LEU A 129 6.15 16.10 4.32
C LEU A 129 6.57 16.62 5.69
N THR A 130 5.91 17.67 6.21
CA THR A 130 6.22 18.22 7.54
C THR A 130 6.07 17.14 8.64
N VAL A 131 5.09 16.26 8.52
CA VAL A 131 4.92 15.11 9.44
C VAL A 131 6.12 14.16 9.35
N ALA A 132 6.52 13.78 8.15
CA ALA A 132 7.67 12.89 7.95
C ALA A 132 9.00 13.54 8.44
N GLN A 133 9.17 14.84 8.27
CA GLN A 133 10.33 15.58 8.80
C GLN A 133 10.38 15.56 10.33
N LYS A 134 9.23 15.69 11.02
CA LYS A 134 9.15 15.57 12.49
C LYS A 134 9.55 14.16 12.98
N LEU A 135 9.12 13.11 12.28
CA LEU A 135 9.51 11.73 12.57
C LEU A 135 11.00 11.46 12.31
N GLY A 136 11.55 12.11 11.31
CA GLY A 136 12.89 11.82 10.81
C GLY A 136 12.99 10.48 10.06
N ARG A 137 14.08 10.33 9.31
CA ARG A 137 14.26 9.19 8.37
C ARG A 137 14.16 7.83 9.05
N THR A 138 14.80 7.66 10.21
CA THR A 138 14.89 6.36 10.89
C THR A 138 13.54 5.89 11.42
N LEU A 139 12.84 6.74 12.18
CA LEU A 139 11.55 6.37 12.75
C LEU A 139 10.48 6.21 11.66
N PHE A 140 10.47 7.10 10.67
CA PHE A 140 9.53 6.99 9.56
C PHE A 140 9.74 5.68 8.76
N TYR A 141 10.99 5.33 8.46
CA TYR A 141 11.32 4.04 7.84
C TYR A 141 10.83 2.85 8.68
N GLN A 142 11.00 2.90 10.01
CA GLN A 142 10.52 1.83 10.89
C GLN A 142 8.99 1.66 10.79
N TYR A 143 8.23 2.75 10.74
CA TYR A 143 6.78 2.67 10.51
C TYR A 143 6.45 2.08 9.15
N ILE A 144 7.10 2.54 8.07
CA ILE A 144 6.91 1.97 6.72
C ILE A 144 7.09 0.45 6.77
N ARG A 145 8.17 -0.04 7.38
CA ARG A 145 8.43 -1.47 7.54
C ARG A 145 7.38 -2.15 8.41
N SER A 146 6.99 -1.54 9.51
CA SER A 146 6.01 -2.10 10.44
C SER A 146 4.63 -2.28 9.80
N PHE A 147 4.24 -1.40 8.87
CA PHE A 147 3.04 -1.53 8.06
C PHE A 147 3.11 -2.63 6.98
N GLY A 148 4.27 -3.30 6.83
CA GLY A 148 4.47 -4.43 5.93
C GLY A 148 5.08 -4.10 4.58
N PHE A 149 5.46 -2.86 4.32
CA PHE A 149 6.17 -2.50 3.08
C PHE A 149 7.60 -3.06 3.09
N GLY A 150 8.03 -3.61 1.96
CA GLY A 150 9.32 -4.26 1.85
C GLY A 150 9.37 -5.68 2.45
N GLU A 151 8.24 -6.26 2.86
CA GLU A 151 8.14 -7.61 3.41
C GLU A 151 7.16 -8.46 2.59
N ASN A 152 7.38 -9.77 2.56
CA ASN A 152 6.39 -10.70 2.01
C ASN A 152 5.42 -11.09 3.13
N ASN A 153 4.17 -10.66 3.02
CA ASN A 153 3.13 -10.90 4.02
C ASN A 153 2.13 -12.00 3.59
N THR A 154 2.39 -12.70 2.47
CA THR A 154 1.51 -13.76 1.97
C THR A 154 2.07 -15.13 2.30
N VAL A 155 1.21 -16.02 2.80
CA VAL A 155 1.60 -17.37 3.26
C VAL A 155 1.66 -18.37 2.10
N GLU A 156 0.78 -18.24 1.10
CA GLU A 156 0.55 -19.32 0.12
C GLU A 156 1.00 -18.96 -1.29
N VAL A 157 1.79 -17.88 -1.46
CA VAL A 157 2.26 -17.43 -2.78
C VAL A 157 3.79 -17.34 -2.77
N ASP A 158 4.43 -18.33 -3.37
CA ASP A 158 5.89 -18.48 -3.36
C ASP A 158 6.66 -17.38 -4.10
N ASN A 159 6.02 -16.64 -5.00
CA ASN A 159 6.69 -15.65 -5.86
C ASN A 159 6.14 -14.22 -5.69
N GLY A 160 5.57 -13.91 -4.52
CA GLY A 160 5.13 -12.55 -4.23
C GLY A 160 6.30 -11.58 -4.13
N SER A 161 6.14 -10.38 -4.67
CA SER A 161 7.13 -9.32 -4.50
C SER A 161 7.09 -8.79 -3.07
N THR A 162 8.28 -8.54 -2.51
CA THR A 162 8.42 -7.84 -1.22
C THR A 162 8.23 -6.34 -1.34
N GLY A 163 8.06 -5.81 -2.56
CA GLY A 163 8.22 -4.38 -2.79
C GLY A 163 9.68 -3.94 -2.63
N TRP A 164 9.90 -2.64 -2.69
CA TRP A 164 11.24 -2.08 -2.50
C TRP A 164 11.17 -0.79 -1.69
N VAL A 165 11.91 -0.75 -0.58
CA VAL A 165 12.08 0.44 0.27
C VAL A 165 13.57 0.54 0.60
N ALA A 166 14.23 1.62 0.17
CA ALA A 166 15.64 1.84 0.47
C ALA A 166 15.86 2.00 1.99
N PRO A 167 16.97 1.52 2.55
CA PRO A 167 17.28 1.73 3.95
C PRO A 167 17.52 3.22 4.24
N PRO A 168 17.16 3.72 5.44
CA PRO A 168 17.12 5.16 5.74
C PRO A 168 18.49 5.84 5.68
N GLN A 169 19.59 5.09 5.77
CA GLN A 169 20.95 5.61 5.62
C GLN A 169 21.27 6.07 4.19
N LYS A 170 20.50 5.59 3.21
CA LYS A 170 20.63 5.99 1.80
C LYS A 170 19.71 7.14 1.40
N TRP A 171 18.85 7.61 2.31
CA TRP A 171 17.91 8.67 2.00
C TRP A 171 18.57 10.05 2.07
N ALA A 172 18.43 10.83 1.01
CA ALA A 172 18.56 12.28 1.03
C ALA A 172 17.28 12.91 1.63
N ASP A 173 17.23 14.22 1.79
CA ASP A 173 16.02 14.90 2.31
C ASP A 173 14.86 14.81 1.31
N ILE A 174 15.17 14.80 0.02
CA ILE A 174 14.16 14.60 -1.03
C ILE A 174 13.56 13.21 -1.00
N ASP A 175 14.30 12.16 -0.63
CA ASP A 175 13.76 10.79 -0.51
C ASP A 175 12.78 10.70 0.65
N LEU A 176 13.08 11.32 1.78
CA LEU A 176 12.15 11.45 2.91
C LEU A 176 10.88 12.21 2.49
N ALA A 177 11.04 13.28 1.73
CA ALA A 177 9.93 14.06 1.21
C ALA A 177 9.03 13.22 0.29
N ALA A 178 9.62 12.53 -0.67
CA ALA A 178 8.89 11.66 -1.60
C ALA A 178 8.15 10.53 -0.86
N ALA A 179 8.83 9.86 0.07
CA ALA A 179 8.24 8.79 0.86
C ALA A 179 7.03 9.26 1.68
N ALA A 180 7.03 10.51 2.16
CA ALA A 180 5.93 11.07 2.96
C ALA A 180 4.57 11.00 2.25
N PHE A 181 4.55 11.11 0.93
CA PHE A 181 3.32 11.03 0.12
C PHE A 181 3.30 9.84 -0.85
N GLY A 182 4.09 8.78 -0.51
CA GLY A 182 4.02 7.49 -1.17
C GLY A 182 4.76 7.40 -2.50
N GLN A 183 5.85 8.14 -2.66
CA GLN A 183 6.76 8.08 -3.80
C GLN A 183 8.16 7.66 -3.38
N GLY A 184 9.04 7.32 -4.33
CA GLY A 184 10.42 6.93 -4.06
C GLY A 184 10.57 5.51 -3.48
N PHE A 185 9.52 4.70 -3.44
CA PHE A 185 9.54 3.28 -3.09
C PHE A 185 8.45 2.51 -3.84
N GLY A 186 8.61 1.21 -3.98
CA GLY A 186 7.67 0.34 -4.69
C GLY A 186 6.90 -0.58 -3.75
N ALA A 187 5.58 -0.62 -3.88
CA ALA A 187 4.69 -1.49 -3.13
C ALA A 187 3.75 -2.26 -4.05
N THR A 188 3.34 -3.47 -3.64
CA THR A 188 2.32 -4.20 -4.36
C THR A 188 0.91 -3.73 -3.97
N PRO A 189 -0.12 -3.92 -4.82
CA PRO A 189 -1.51 -3.64 -4.46
C PRO A 189 -1.95 -4.33 -3.16
N LEU A 190 -1.47 -5.55 -2.93
CA LEU A 190 -1.76 -6.27 -1.69
C LEU A 190 -1.13 -5.59 -0.47
N GLN A 191 0.13 -5.15 -0.55
CA GLN A 191 0.78 -4.44 0.56
C GLN A 191 0.03 -3.16 0.92
N VAL A 192 -0.40 -2.40 -0.09
CA VAL A 192 -1.18 -1.16 0.14
C VAL A 192 -2.51 -1.47 0.82
N ALA A 193 -3.27 -2.47 0.32
CA ALA A 193 -4.53 -2.88 0.92
C ALA A 193 -4.36 -3.37 2.36
N THR A 194 -3.32 -4.16 2.62
CA THR A 194 -3.00 -4.70 3.95
C THR A 194 -2.61 -3.58 4.92
N ALA A 195 -1.79 -2.61 4.48
CA ALA A 195 -1.37 -1.48 5.30
C ALA A 195 -2.56 -0.59 5.72
N VAL A 196 -3.49 -0.31 4.79
CA VAL A 196 -4.75 0.39 5.15
C VAL A 196 -5.61 -0.48 6.05
N GLY A 197 -5.60 -1.81 5.86
CA GLY A 197 -6.24 -2.79 6.72
C GLY A 197 -5.78 -2.70 8.18
N VAL A 198 -4.51 -2.38 8.45
CA VAL A 198 -3.99 -2.13 9.82
C VAL A 198 -4.79 -1.04 10.52
N ILE A 199 -5.08 0.06 9.83
CA ILE A 199 -5.86 1.17 10.40
C ILE A 199 -7.30 0.71 10.68
N ALA A 200 -7.92 -0.02 9.75
CA ALA A 200 -9.26 -0.58 9.93
C ALA A 200 -9.32 -1.59 11.08
N ASN A 201 -8.23 -2.34 11.33
CA ASN A 201 -8.09 -3.37 12.36
C ASN A 201 -7.39 -2.85 13.64
N GLU A 202 -7.74 -1.66 14.10
CA GLU A 202 -7.29 -1.11 15.38
C GLU A 202 -5.76 -1.13 15.59
N GLY A 203 -5.02 -0.98 14.49
CA GLY A 203 -3.56 -0.91 14.48
C GLY A 203 -2.83 -2.25 14.44
N VAL A 204 -3.53 -3.36 14.18
CA VAL A 204 -2.95 -4.70 14.12
C VAL A 204 -2.80 -5.16 12.66
N LEU A 205 -1.59 -5.56 12.29
CA LEU A 205 -1.29 -6.21 11.02
C LEU A 205 -1.60 -7.70 11.12
N MET A 206 -2.50 -8.17 10.27
CA MET A 206 -2.84 -9.59 10.13
C MET A 206 -2.06 -10.22 8.97
N ARG A 207 -1.74 -11.52 9.11
CA ARG A 207 -1.18 -12.31 8.02
C ARG A 207 -2.26 -12.56 6.98
N THR A 208 -1.99 -12.17 5.73
CA THR A 208 -2.93 -12.42 4.64
C THR A 208 -2.88 -13.88 4.20
N HIS A 209 -4.05 -14.47 3.91
CA HIS A 209 -4.20 -15.86 3.47
C HIS A 209 -5.34 -16.02 2.48
N LEU A 210 -5.19 -16.98 1.56
CA LEU A 210 -6.17 -17.37 0.54
C LEU A 210 -7.01 -18.57 0.98
N ILE A 211 -6.37 -19.49 1.72
CA ILE A 211 -6.98 -20.75 2.11
C ILE A 211 -7.65 -20.57 3.47
N SER A 212 -8.96 -20.83 3.55
CA SER A 212 -9.70 -20.83 4.81
C SER A 212 -9.68 -22.18 5.51
N SER A 213 -9.69 -23.26 4.73
CA SER A 213 -9.64 -24.63 5.25
C SER A 213 -9.27 -25.63 4.15
N PHE A 214 -8.77 -26.78 4.56
CA PHE A 214 -8.57 -27.92 3.66
C PHE A 214 -9.05 -29.21 4.34
N SER A 215 -9.57 -30.15 3.55
CA SER A 215 -10.06 -31.43 4.02
C SER A 215 -9.27 -32.57 3.40
N ASP A 216 -8.76 -33.45 4.24
CA ASP A 216 -8.13 -34.71 3.81
C ASP A 216 -9.23 -35.71 3.38
N LYS A 217 -9.15 -36.18 2.14
CA LYS A 217 -10.14 -37.12 1.58
C LYS A 217 -10.08 -38.49 2.23
N GLN A 218 -8.93 -38.93 2.73
CA GLN A 218 -8.75 -40.27 3.34
C GLN A 218 -9.22 -40.28 4.79
N THR A 219 -8.75 -39.32 5.58
CA THR A 219 -9.08 -39.24 7.01
C THR A 219 -10.37 -38.49 7.29
N LYS A 220 -10.93 -37.76 6.30
CA LYS A 220 -12.10 -36.87 6.40
C LYS A 220 -11.92 -35.78 7.45
N LYS A 221 -10.67 -35.51 7.86
CA LYS A 221 -10.36 -34.46 8.80
C LYS A 221 -10.29 -33.12 8.06
N THR A 222 -11.01 -32.13 8.57
CA THR A 222 -10.93 -30.75 8.09
C THR A 222 -10.03 -29.95 9.03
N THR A 223 -9.05 -29.24 8.46
CA THR A 223 -8.20 -28.29 9.16
C THR A 223 -8.62 -26.88 8.73
N ILE A 224 -8.95 -26.04 9.70
CA ILE A 224 -9.31 -24.63 9.49
C ILE A 224 -8.08 -23.79 9.73
N ILE A 225 -7.75 -22.87 8.81
CA ILE A 225 -6.69 -21.89 8.99
C ILE A 225 -7.21 -20.81 9.92
N GLN A 226 -6.54 -20.62 11.04
CA GLN A 226 -6.90 -19.58 12.01
C GLN A 226 -6.25 -18.24 11.62
N PRO A 227 -6.95 -17.10 11.85
CA PRO A 227 -6.34 -15.79 11.71
C PRO A 227 -5.07 -15.66 12.56
N GLU A 228 -4.02 -15.07 11.98
CA GLU A 228 -2.73 -14.88 12.64
C GLU A 228 -2.38 -13.40 12.71
N GLU A 229 -2.18 -12.88 13.93
CA GLU A 229 -1.61 -11.56 14.13
C GLU A 229 -0.11 -11.57 13.84
N VAL A 230 0.34 -10.72 12.93
CA VAL A 230 1.79 -10.54 12.66
C VAL A 230 2.40 -9.64 13.73
N ARG A 231 1.78 -8.47 13.98
CA ARG A 231 2.22 -7.50 14.98
C ARG A 231 1.22 -6.36 15.16
N ARG A 232 1.29 -5.70 16.30
CA ARG A 232 0.71 -4.36 16.46
C ARG A 232 1.65 -3.33 15.85
N VAL A 233 1.15 -2.54 14.94
CA VAL A 233 1.90 -1.51 14.19
C VAL A 233 1.77 -0.14 14.84
N VAL A 234 0.54 0.22 15.22
CA VAL A 234 0.20 1.46 15.95
C VAL A 234 -0.76 1.14 17.08
N LYS A 235 -0.88 2.04 18.03
CA LYS A 235 -1.86 1.92 19.12
C LYS A 235 -3.28 1.97 18.57
N LYS A 236 -4.23 1.33 19.27
CA LYS A 236 -5.64 1.37 18.90
C LYS A 236 -6.16 2.82 18.81
N GLU A 237 -5.82 3.64 19.78
CA GLU A 237 -6.23 5.04 19.86
C GLU A 237 -5.73 5.85 18.64
N SER A 238 -4.50 5.57 18.21
CA SER A 238 -3.91 6.20 17.02
C SER A 238 -4.64 5.78 15.75
N ALA A 239 -4.93 4.49 15.60
CA ALA A 239 -5.72 3.97 14.48
C ALA A 239 -7.14 4.56 14.44
N ASP A 240 -7.80 4.67 15.61
CA ASP A 240 -9.15 5.24 15.73
C ASP A 240 -9.17 6.73 15.35
N GLN A 241 -8.16 7.50 15.73
CA GLN A 241 -8.02 8.90 15.31
C GLN A 241 -7.87 9.01 13.79
N VAL A 242 -7.01 8.17 13.18
CA VAL A 242 -6.82 8.17 11.72
C VAL A 242 -8.10 7.74 11.00
N LYS A 243 -8.85 6.75 11.49
CA LYS A 243 -10.17 6.40 10.94
C LYS A 243 -11.12 7.59 10.94
N GLY A 244 -11.15 8.37 12.05
CA GLY A 244 -11.94 9.60 12.11
C GLY A 244 -11.54 10.62 11.04
N MET A 245 -10.23 10.81 10.81
CA MET A 245 -9.74 11.69 9.74
C MET A 245 -10.16 11.18 8.34
N MET A 246 -10.10 9.85 8.11
CA MET A 246 -10.51 9.24 6.83
C MET A 246 -12.00 9.40 6.56
N VAL A 247 -12.86 9.30 7.59
CA VAL A 247 -14.32 9.57 7.43
C VAL A 247 -14.57 11.00 6.98
N SER A 248 -13.77 11.97 7.46
CA SER A 248 -13.87 13.36 7.01
C SER A 248 -13.38 13.56 5.57
N THR A 249 -12.59 12.62 5.03
CA THR A 249 -12.05 12.68 3.67
C THR A 249 -13.02 12.11 2.62
N ALA A 250 -13.94 11.24 3.04
CA ALA A 250 -14.90 10.56 2.17
C ALA A 250 -16.12 11.43 1.87
#